data_59ab4a0f925e4b8c8b091bf7517e22b6
#
_entry.id   59ab4a0f925e4b8c8b091bf7517e22b6
#
_cell.length_a   1.000
_cell.length_b   1.000
_cell.length_c   1.000
_cell.angle_alpha   90.00
_cell.angle_beta   90.00
_cell.angle_gamma   90.00
#
_symmetry.space_group_name_H-M   'P 1'
#
loop_
_entity.id
_entity.type
_entity.pdbx_description
1 polymer ?
#
loop_
_entity_poly.entity_id
_entity_poly.type
_entity_poly.pdbx_seq_one_letter_code
_entity_poly.pdbx_strand_id
1 'polypeptide(L)'
;MCDAALERAFSFLGKRWNGVLLGTLIQGPASFGDLKRGLGISDSMLSDRLAELGRAGLVDRSVEPGPPVAVSYTLTDSGRAILPALQALTSWASENLTAERCRADR
;
A
#
# COMPACT_ATOMS: atom_id res chain seq x y z
N MET A 1 -22.55 2.77 14.55
CA MET A 1 -21.56 3.06 15.60
C MET A 1 -20.26 3.55 14.97
N CYS A 2 -19.78 4.66 15.47
CA CYS A 2 -18.56 5.24 14.94
C CYS A 2 -17.39 4.78 15.79
N ASP A 3 -16.45 4.08 15.19
CA ASP A 3 -15.25 3.62 15.85
C ASP A 3 -14.09 4.50 15.40
N ALA A 4 -13.46 5.22 16.32
CA ALA A 4 -12.36 6.12 15.99
C ALA A 4 -11.20 5.40 15.33
N ALA A 5 -10.92 4.16 15.74
CA ALA A 5 -9.87 3.37 15.10
C ALA A 5 -10.24 3.02 13.66
N LEU A 6 -11.49 2.65 13.42
CA LEU A 6 -11.96 2.35 12.08
C LEU A 6 -11.91 3.59 11.19
N GLU A 7 -12.28 4.75 11.74
CA GLU A 7 -12.17 6.01 11.00
C GLU A 7 -10.71 6.30 10.61
N ARG A 8 -9.79 6.09 11.54
CA ARG A 8 -8.37 6.29 11.23
C ARG A 8 -7.90 5.32 10.15
N ALA A 9 -8.33 4.07 10.22
CA ALA A 9 -7.96 3.07 9.19
C ALA A 9 -8.43 3.51 7.81
N PHE A 10 -9.67 3.93 7.67
CA PHE A 10 -10.20 4.32 6.37
C PHE A 10 -9.77 5.72 5.93
N SER A 11 -9.48 6.59 6.87
CA SER A 11 -8.84 7.87 6.55
C SER A 11 -7.51 7.64 5.81
N PHE A 12 -6.83 6.57 6.17
CA PHE A 12 -5.55 6.19 5.59
C PHE A 12 -5.70 5.31 4.35
N LEU A 13 -6.43 4.20 4.50
CA LEU A 13 -6.64 3.24 3.40
C LEU A 13 -7.56 3.76 2.31
N GLY A 14 -8.37 4.77 2.64
CA GLY A 14 -9.27 5.39 1.67
C GLY A 14 -8.54 6.25 0.65
N LYS A 15 -7.32 6.65 0.92
CA LYS A 15 -6.52 7.35 -0.07
C LYS A 15 -6.08 6.37 -1.14
N ARG A 16 -6.23 6.79 -2.38
CA ARG A 16 -5.88 5.95 -3.51
C ARG A 16 -4.43 5.45 -3.38
N TRP A 17 -4.22 4.19 -3.64
CA TRP A 17 -2.94 3.49 -3.68
C TRP A 17 -2.38 3.04 -2.33
N ASN A 18 -2.79 3.61 -1.19
CA ASN A 18 -2.19 3.23 0.09
C ASN A 18 -2.36 1.75 0.40
N GLY A 19 -3.58 1.23 0.32
CA GLY A 19 -3.84 -0.18 0.58
C GLY A 19 -3.15 -1.10 -0.41
N VAL A 20 -3.15 -0.72 -1.69
CA VAL A 20 -2.53 -1.51 -2.75
C VAL A 20 -1.01 -1.55 -2.57
N LEU A 21 -0.40 -0.43 -2.19
CA LEU A 21 1.05 -0.40 -1.92
C LEU A 21 1.42 -1.30 -0.75
N LEU A 22 0.66 -1.25 0.33
CA LEU A 22 0.90 -2.13 1.47
C LEU A 22 0.79 -3.60 1.05
N GLY A 23 -0.25 -3.94 0.31
CA GLY A 23 -0.45 -5.30 -0.18
C GLY A 23 0.67 -5.77 -1.10
N THR A 24 1.18 -4.89 -1.94
CA THR A 24 2.29 -5.22 -2.83
C THR A 24 3.58 -5.46 -2.05
N LEU A 25 3.86 -4.61 -1.06
CA LEU A 25 5.08 -4.72 -0.28
C LEU A 25 5.09 -5.90 0.69
N ILE A 26 3.93 -6.50 0.97
CA ILE A 26 3.86 -7.73 1.75
C ILE A 26 4.65 -8.86 1.08
N GLN A 27 4.74 -8.85 -0.24
CA GLN A 27 5.45 -9.88 -0.99
C GLN A 27 6.98 -9.74 -0.90
N GLY A 28 7.47 -8.60 -0.44
CA GLY A 28 8.89 -8.38 -0.27
C GLY A 28 9.30 -6.96 -0.63
N PRO A 29 10.56 -6.62 -0.41
CA PRO A 29 11.08 -5.29 -0.76
C PRO A 29 10.94 -5.01 -2.25
N ALA A 30 10.71 -3.75 -2.58
CA ALA A 30 10.58 -3.31 -3.97
C ALA A 30 11.22 -1.95 -4.16
N SER A 31 11.79 -1.73 -5.34
CA SER A 31 12.34 -0.42 -5.70
C SER A 31 11.21 0.51 -6.15
N PHE A 32 11.51 1.80 -6.21
CA PHE A 32 10.58 2.78 -6.74
C PHE A 32 10.14 2.40 -8.17
N GLY A 33 11.11 2.00 -9.00
CA GLY A 33 10.83 1.61 -10.38
C GLY A 33 9.95 0.36 -10.47
N ASP A 34 10.19 -0.63 -9.60
CA ASP A 34 9.36 -1.84 -9.56
C ASP A 34 7.91 -1.51 -9.23
N LEU A 35 7.71 -0.66 -8.23
CA LEU A 35 6.37 -0.25 -7.83
C LEU A 35 5.68 0.55 -8.92
N LYS A 36 6.40 1.46 -9.55
CA LYS A 36 5.86 2.26 -10.63
C LYS A 36 5.40 1.39 -11.80
N ARG A 37 6.25 0.48 -12.23
CA ARG A 37 5.94 -0.41 -13.35
C ARG A 37 4.80 -1.38 -13.03
N GLY A 38 4.82 -1.91 -11.83
CA GLY A 38 3.83 -2.91 -11.43
C GLY A 38 2.44 -2.32 -11.23
N LEU A 39 2.35 -1.08 -10.78
CA LEU A 39 1.07 -0.45 -10.44
C LEU A 39 0.57 0.54 -11.47
N GLY A 40 1.43 1.00 -12.37
CA GLY A 40 1.03 2.02 -13.33
C GLY A 40 0.74 3.37 -12.71
N ILE A 41 1.36 3.67 -11.59
CA ILE A 41 1.18 4.91 -10.82
C ILE A 41 2.15 5.98 -11.30
N SER A 42 1.75 7.25 -11.22
CA SER A 42 2.65 8.35 -11.59
C SER A 42 3.77 8.51 -10.56
N ASP A 43 4.90 9.08 -10.99
CA ASP A 43 6.05 9.32 -10.11
C ASP A 43 5.66 10.17 -8.90
N SER A 44 4.94 11.26 -9.13
CA SER A 44 4.58 12.17 -8.05
C SER A 44 3.62 11.53 -7.06
N MET A 45 2.64 10.76 -7.54
CA MET A 45 1.71 10.08 -6.68
C MET A 45 2.40 9.00 -5.86
N LEU A 46 3.26 8.21 -6.50
CA LEU A 46 4.00 7.16 -5.79
C LEU A 46 4.91 7.76 -4.72
N SER A 47 5.62 8.83 -5.06
CA SER A 47 6.48 9.53 -4.12
C SER A 47 5.68 10.03 -2.90
N ASP A 48 4.52 10.66 -3.16
CA ASP A 48 3.67 11.17 -2.09
C ASP A 48 3.14 10.06 -1.19
N ARG A 49 2.68 8.96 -1.81
CA ARG A 49 2.13 7.84 -1.04
C ARG A 49 3.20 7.16 -0.20
N LEU A 50 4.39 6.92 -0.76
CA LEU A 50 5.49 6.31 -0.01
C LEU A 50 5.95 7.20 1.14
N ALA A 51 6.00 8.51 0.93
CA ALA A 51 6.34 9.45 1.99
C ALA A 51 5.31 9.41 3.11
N GLU A 52 4.04 9.36 2.77
CA GLU A 52 2.97 9.27 3.76
C GLU A 52 3.04 7.96 4.55
N LEU A 53 3.25 6.84 3.85
CA LEU A 53 3.40 5.54 4.50
C LEU A 53 4.62 5.51 5.43
N GLY A 54 5.68 6.17 5.01
CA GLY A 54 6.88 6.30 5.85
C GLY A 54 6.62 7.12 7.10
N ARG A 55 5.93 8.25 6.98
CA ARG A 55 5.59 9.09 8.13
C ARG A 55 4.66 8.37 9.10
N ALA A 56 3.80 7.50 8.60
CA ALA A 56 2.92 6.70 9.44
C ALA A 56 3.63 5.52 10.10
N GLY A 57 4.91 5.30 9.76
CA GLY A 57 5.67 4.20 10.35
C GLY A 57 5.35 2.83 9.78
N LEU A 58 4.78 2.75 8.58
CA LEU A 58 4.37 1.50 7.96
C LEU A 58 5.35 1.00 6.92
N VAL A 59 6.17 1.88 6.36
CA VAL A 59 7.14 1.57 5.33
C VAL A 59 8.49 2.19 5.67
N ASP A 60 9.56 1.44 5.48
CA ASP A 60 10.92 1.93 5.60
C ASP A 60 11.55 2.05 4.22
N ARG A 61 12.38 3.08 4.06
CA ARG A 61 13.20 3.27 2.89
C ARG A 61 14.61 2.81 3.23
N SER A 62 15.12 1.87 2.46
CA SER A 62 16.46 1.33 2.66
C SER A 62 17.35 1.75 1.50
N VAL A 63 18.53 2.25 1.83
CA VAL A 63 19.50 2.66 0.82
C VAL A 63 20.71 1.76 0.96
N GLU A 64 21.04 1.02 -0.11
CA GLU A 64 22.27 0.23 -0.16
C GLU A 64 23.33 1.06 -0.84
N PRO A 65 24.47 1.31 -0.17
CA PRO A 65 25.54 2.08 -0.80
C PRO A 65 26.11 1.30 -1.98
N GLY A 66 26.53 2.03 -2.98
CA GLY A 66 27.05 1.41 -4.16
C GLY A 66 28.13 2.21 -4.78
N PRO A 67 28.62 1.91 -5.95
CA PRO A 67 27.95 1.98 -7.24
C PRO A 67 27.38 0.64 -7.69
N PRO A 68 26.10 0.62 -8.18
CA PRO A 68 25.15 1.74 -8.10
C PRO A 68 24.47 1.80 -6.74
N VAL A 69 24.04 2.99 -6.33
CA VAL A 69 23.23 3.14 -5.14
C VAL A 69 21.85 2.54 -5.41
N ALA A 70 21.42 1.63 -4.52
CA ALA A 70 20.12 0.97 -4.66
C ALA A 70 19.21 1.40 -3.52
N VAL A 71 17.99 1.79 -3.86
CA VAL A 71 16.97 2.20 -2.88
C VAL A 71 15.81 1.23 -2.99
N SER A 72 15.39 0.70 -1.85
CA SER A 72 14.23 -0.18 -1.81
C SER A 72 13.30 0.25 -0.68
N TYR A 73 12.04 -0.17 -0.78
CA TYR A 73 11.01 0.07 0.21
C TYR A 73 10.56 -1.26 0.78
N THR A 74 10.36 -1.31 2.09
CA THR A 74 9.94 -2.53 2.78
C THR A 74 8.98 -2.18 3.89
N LEU A 75 8.12 -3.13 4.26
CA LEU A 75 7.19 -2.91 5.36
C LEU A 75 7.92 -2.99 6.69
N THR A 76 7.50 -2.13 7.62
CA THR A 76 7.86 -2.27 9.02
C THR A 76 7.01 -3.39 9.65
N ASP A 77 7.26 -3.74 10.90
CA ASP A 77 6.41 -4.67 11.62
C ASP A 77 4.96 -4.16 11.68
N SER A 78 4.78 -2.86 11.91
CA SER A 78 3.45 -2.25 11.90
C SER A 78 2.79 -2.36 10.53
N GLY A 79 3.56 -2.17 9.46
CA GLY A 79 3.05 -2.32 8.11
C GLY A 79 2.62 -3.75 7.81
N ARG A 80 3.40 -4.73 8.25
CA ARG A 80 3.06 -6.14 8.06
C ARG A 80 1.84 -6.56 8.86
N ALA A 81 1.60 -5.91 9.98
CA ALA A 81 0.47 -6.24 10.84
C ALA A 81 -0.89 -6.03 10.17
N ILE A 82 -0.93 -5.30 9.04
CA ILE A 82 -2.17 -5.12 8.31
C ILE A 82 -2.58 -6.35 7.50
N LEU A 83 -1.68 -7.32 7.33
CA LEU A 83 -1.94 -8.45 6.43
C LEU A 83 -3.26 -9.17 6.68
N PRO A 84 -3.62 -9.54 7.93
CA PRO A 84 -4.90 -10.22 8.15
C PRO A 84 -6.10 -9.38 7.70
N ALA A 85 -6.04 -8.06 7.92
CA ALA A 85 -7.12 -7.17 7.50
C ALA A 85 -7.21 -7.10 5.98
N LEU A 86 -6.08 -7.01 5.29
CA LEU A 86 -6.09 -7.00 3.82
C LEU A 86 -6.59 -8.31 3.25
N GLN A 87 -6.24 -9.44 3.87
CA GLN A 87 -6.73 -10.74 3.44
C GLN A 87 -8.24 -10.84 3.61
N ALA A 88 -8.77 -10.34 4.72
CA ALA A 88 -10.21 -10.32 4.96
C ALA A 88 -10.92 -9.42 3.94
N LEU A 89 -10.34 -8.26 3.65
CA LEU A 89 -10.90 -7.36 2.63
C LEU A 89 -10.90 -8.01 1.24
N THR A 90 -9.83 -8.70 0.90
CA THR A 90 -9.72 -9.39 -0.38
C THR A 90 -10.81 -10.46 -0.52
N SER A 91 -11.02 -11.26 0.51
CA SER A 91 -12.06 -12.29 0.52
C SER A 91 -13.45 -11.67 0.38
N TRP A 92 -13.71 -10.64 1.16
CA TRP A 92 -14.99 -9.93 1.11
C TRP A 92 -15.24 -9.35 -0.28
N ALA A 93 -14.23 -8.70 -0.85
CA ALA A 93 -14.37 -8.08 -2.15
C ALA A 93 -14.57 -9.10 -3.27
N SER A 94 -13.89 -10.25 -3.18
CA SER A 94 -14.06 -11.32 -4.16
C SER A 94 -15.49 -11.83 -4.23
N GLU A 95 -16.17 -11.88 -3.09
CA GLU A 95 -17.52 -12.41 -3.00
C GLU A 95 -18.58 -11.35 -3.23
N ASN A 96 -18.32 -10.13 -2.80
CA ASN A 96 -19.36 -9.10 -2.74
C ASN A 96 -19.12 -7.91 -3.65
N LEU A 97 -17.88 -7.70 -4.08
CA LEU A 97 -17.51 -6.56 -4.91
C LEU A 97 -16.75 -7.06 -6.13
N THR A 98 -17.46 -7.74 -7.02
CA THR A 98 -16.85 -8.31 -8.22
C THR A 98 -16.34 -7.20 -9.15
N ALA A 99 -15.42 -7.54 -10.03
CA ALA A 99 -14.86 -6.59 -10.98
C ALA A 99 -15.97 -5.93 -11.82
N GLU A 100 -16.99 -6.70 -12.19
CA GLU A 100 -18.12 -6.18 -12.96
C GLU A 100 -18.91 -5.15 -12.16
N ARG A 101 -19.21 -5.45 -10.89
CA ARG A 101 -19.92 -4.51 -10.02
C ARG A 101 -19.11 -3.25 -9.76
N CYS A 102 -17.82 -3.41 -9.60
CA CYS A 102 -16.92 -2.29 -9.38
C CYS A 102 -16.90 -1.35 -10.59
N ARG A 103 -16.89 -1.90 -11.81
CA ARG A 103 -16.95 -1.09 -13.02
C ARG A 103 -18.28 -0.36 -13.16
N ALA A 104 -19.37 -0.97 -12.74
CA ALA A 104 -20.69 -0.37 -12.84
C ALA A 104 -20.84 0.88 -11.95
N ASP A 105 -20.05 0.97 -10.89
CA ASP A 105 -20.09 2.08 -9.94
C ASP A 105 -19.25 3.28 -10.35
N ARG A 106 -18.54 3.20 -11.46
CA ARG A 106 -17.67 4.28 -11.92
C ARG A 106 -18.43 5.32 -12.74
#